data_63c25125ce992399a25608ca40daa5a1
#
_entry.id   63c25125ce992399a25608ca40daa5a1
#
_cell.length_a   1.000
_cell.length_b   1.000
_cell.length_c   1.000
_cell.angle_alpha   90.00
_cell.angle_beta   90.00
_cell.angle_gamma   90.00
#
_symmetry.space_group_name_H-M   'P 1'
#
loop_
_entity.id
_entity.type
_entity.pdbx_description
1 polymer ?
#
loop_
_entity_poly.entity_id
_entity_poly.type
_entity_poly.pdbx_seq_one_letter_code
_entity_poly.pdbx_strand_id
1 'polypeptide(L)'
;AGSAGYPADPAALRVALGDLLGASAPAAGPGAPHLRGLIAPHIDLARGMAGYRAAYERLLAAPPADLYVVFGTGHAGPSAPVTGLPLDWQTPLGVVRTDRDFVAAVHASIGATSAADLLHHRLEHSLEFQMLLLQHLHERRGTNHPFQVAGFLCGALPSEHGNPLAEPWCQRLLAAFRSAAQASNKTVCYLAG
;
A
#
# COMPACT_ATOMS: atom_id res chain seq x y z
N ALA A 1 12.90 0.15 -10.94
CA ALA A 1 13.80 -0.83 -10.33
C ALA A 1 15.23 -0.30 -10.45
N GLY A 2 16.11 -0.53 -9.52
CA GLY A 2 17.52 -0.12 -9.60
C GLY A 2 17.83 1.36 -9.32
N SER A 3 17.01 2.28 -9.73
CA SER A 3 17.11 3.71 -9.37
C SER A 3 16.45 4.04 -8.04
N ALA A 4 15.63 3.13 -7.51
CA ALA A 4 14.83 3.32 -6.30
C ALA A 4 15.51 2.81 -5.02
N GLY A 5 16.82 2.53 -5.04
CA GLY A 5 17.56 2.17 -3.83
C GLY A 5 17.39 0.72 -3.37
N TYR A 6 17.02 -0.21 -4.26
CA TYR A 6 16.97 -1.64 -3.99
C TYR A 6 17.51 -2.48 -5.18
N PRO A 7 17.96 -3.74 -4.94
CA PRO A 7 18.50 -4.59 -6.00
C PRO A 7 17.46 -4.92 -7.08
N ALA A 8 17.86 -4.87 -8.36
CA ALA A 8 17.02 -5.28 -9.49
C ALA A 8 16.97 -6.81 -9.66
N ASP A 9 17.99 -7.52 -9.20
CA ASP A 9 18.03 -8.99 -9.20
C ASP A 9 17.07 -9.54 -8.14
N PRO A 10 16.16 -10.45 -8.49
CA PRO A 10 15.18 -10.99 -7.55
C PRO A 10 15.78 -11.71 -6.34
N ALA A 11 16.88 -12.42 -6.53
CA ALA A 11 17.52 -13.17 -5.45
C ALA A 11 18.19 -12.21 -4.46
N ALA A 12 18.97 -11.25 -4.98
CA ALA A 12 19.58 -10.20 -4.17
C ALA A 12 18.53 -9.35 -3.43
N LEU A 13 17.40 -9.06 -4.07
CA LEU A 13 16.29 -8.32 -3.45
C LEU A 13 15.69 -9.11 -2.29
N ARG A 14 15.44 -10.42 -2.45
CA ARG A 14 14.93 -11.27 -1.34
C ARG A 14 15.87 -11.28 -0.15
N VAL A 15 17.19 -11.34 -0.38
CA VAL A 15 18.18 -11.24 0.70
C VAL A 15 18.07 -9.88 1.40
N ALA A 16 18.09 -8.78 0.65
CA ALA A 16 18.00 -7.44 1.21
C ALA A 16 16.72 -7.20 2.02
N LEU A 17 15.57 -7.68 1.51
CA LEU A 17 14.29 -7.59 2.23
C LEU A 17 14.24 -8.53 3.44
N GLY A 18 14.89 -9.69 3.37
CA GLY A 18 15.06 -10.61 4.48
C GLY A 18 15.86 -9.99 5.62
N ASP A 19 16.99 -9.36 5.31
CA ASP A 19 17.82 -8.64 6.27
C ASP A 19 17.07 -7.45 6.89
N LEU A 20 16.31 -6.71 6.05
CA LEU A 20 15.51 -5.59 6.49
C LEU A 20 14.44 -6.01 7.50
N LEU A 21 13.68 -7.06 7.20
CA LEU A 21 12.59 -7.52 8.06
C LEU A 21 13.07 -8.40 9.23
N GLY A 22 14.32 -8.89 9.19
CA GLY A 22 14.90 -9.71 10.25
C GLY A 22 14.35 -11.12 10.33
N ALA A 23 14.64 -11.82 11.43
CA ALA A 23 14.15 -13.16 11.69
C ALA A 23 12.60 -13.17 11.80
N SER A 24 11.99 -14.31 11.49
CA SER A 24 10.53 -14.43 11.44
C SER A 24 9.88 -14.10 12.77
N ALA A 25 8.93 -13.18 12.77
CA ALA A 25 7.93 -13.14 13.83
C ALA A 25 7.11 -14.44 13.80
N PRO A 26 6.65 -14.94 14.95
CA PRO A 26 5.76 -16.10 14.97
C PRO A 26 4.52 -15.81 14.10
N ALA A 27 4.11 -16.80 13.32
CA ALA A 27 2.88 -16.70 12.54
C ALA A 27 1.68 -16.46 13.46
N ALA A 28 0.65 -15.81 12.92
CA ALA A 28 -0.61 -15.61 13.65
C ALA A 28 -1.16 -16.95 14.16
N GLY A 29 -1.42 -17.02 15.44
CA GLY A 29 -2.11 -18.16 16.03
C GLY A 29 -3.58 -18.24 15.59
N PRO A 30 -4.23 -19.41 15.79
CA PRO A 30 -5.67 -19.54 15.52
C PRO A 30 -6.47 -18.47 16.26
N GLY A 31 -7.37 -17.79 15.55
CA GLY A 31 -8.24 -16.75 16.13
C GLY A 31 -7.57 -15.39 16.36
N ALA A 32 -6.33 -15.18 15.90
CA ALA A 32 -5.71 -13.88 15.94
C ALA A 32 -6.53 -12.85 15.12
N PRO A 33 -6.71 -11.62 15.62
CA PRO A 33 -7.47 -10.60 14.90
C PRO A 33 -6.72 -10.14 13.66
N HIS A 34 -7.44 -9.84 12.58
CA HIS A 34 -6.88 -9.20 11.41
C HIS A 34 -6.40 -7.78 11.74
N LEU A 35 -5.23 -7.43 11.23
CA LEU A 35 -4.74 -6.06 11.32
C LEU A 35 -5.54 -5.17 10.37
N ARG A 36 -6.17 -4.13 10.91
CA ARG A 36 -7.00 -3.22 10.10
C ARG A 36 -6.19 -2.17 9.35
N GLY A 37 -5.02 -1.84 9.85
CA GLY A 37 -4.10 -0.92 9.19
C GLY A 37 -2.82 -0.68 9.96
N LEU A 38 -1.86 -0.11 9.27
CA LEU A 38 -0.57 0.30 9.83
C LEU A 38 0.00 1.50 9.06
N ILE A 39 0.96 2.16 9.66
CA ILE A 39 1.79 3.18 9.01
C ILE A 39 3.21 2.61 8.90
N ALA A 40 3.78 2.67 7.70
CA ALA A 40 5.15 2.27 7.41
C ALA A 40 5.91 3.45 6.79
N PRO A 41 7.25 3.50 6.87
CA PRO A 41 8.02 4.50 6.14
C PRO A 41 7.91 4.31 4.61
N HIS A 42 8.22 5.36 3.84
CA HIS A 42 8.51 5.28 2.40
C HIS A 42 9.88 5.89 2.04
N ILE A 43 10.74 6.06 3.01
CA ILE A 43 12.13 6.47 2.84
C ILE A 43 12.98 5.29 2.33
N ASP A 44 14.18 5.56 1.85
CA ASP A 44 15.19 4.54 1.52
C ASP A 44 15.18 3.36 2.51
N LEU A 45 15.21 2.13 1.98
CA LEU A 45 15.00 0.92 2.77
C LEU A 45 16.00 0.78 3.91
N ALA A 46 17.27 1.15 3.68
CA ALA A 46 18.30 1.07 4.70
C ALA A 46 18.08 2.10 5.83
N ARG A 47 17.70 3.32 5.48
CA ARG A 47 17.41 4.38 6.45
C ARG A 47 16.12 4.11 7.23
N GLY A 48 15.10 3.58 6.57
CA GLY A 48 13.81 3.26 7.16
C GLY A 48 13.75 1.91 7.87
N MET A 49 14.84 1.13 7.91
CA MET A 49 14.88 -0.27 8.34
C MET A 49 14.12 -0.54 9.65
N ALA A 50 14.37 0.23 10.70
CA ALA A 50 13.71 0.04 11.99
C ALA A 50 12.19 0.22 11.91
N GLY A 51 11.73 1.23 11.17
CA GLY A 51 10.30 1.51 10.96
C GLY A 51 9.62 0.44 10.11
N TYR A 52 10.26 0.03 9.00
CA TYR A 52 9.75 -1.06 8.16
C TYR A 52 9.64 -2.36 8.96
N ARG A 53 10.70 -2.72 9.69
CA ARG A 53 10.71 -3.92 10.54
C ARG A 53 9.56 -3.88 11.52
N ALA A 54 9.43 -2.83 12.31
CA ALA A 54 8.38 -2.70 13.32
C ALA A 54 6.97 -2.80 12.72
N ALA A 55 6.72 -2.17 11.54
CA ALA A 55 5.44 -2.21 10.86
C ALA A 55 5.14 -3.62 10.30
N TYR A 56 6.07 -4.18 9.53
CA TYR A 56 5.85 -5.44 8.83
C TYR A 56 5.92 -6.68 9.73
N GLU A 57 6.62 -6.63 10.86
CA GLU A 57 6.52 -7.67 11.90
C GLU A 57 5.10 -7.78 12.45
N ARG A 58 4.43 -6.65 12.68
CA ARG A 58 3.02 -6.62 13.10
C ARG A 58 2.11 -7.23 12.03
N LEU A 59 2.38 -6.89 10.76
CA LEU A 59 1.61 -7.45 9.65
C LEU A 59 1.86 -8.95 9.50
N LEU A 60 3.11 -9.40 9.67
CA LEU A 60 3.47 -10.82 9.60
C LEU A 60 2.82 -11.64 10.73
N ALA A 61 2.72 -11.06 11.93
CA ALA A 61 2.07 -11.67 13.09
C ALA A 61 0.54 -11.69 13.03
N ALA A 62 -0.09 -10.98 12.10
CA ALA A 62 -1.53 -10.98 11.87
C ALA A 62 -1.92 -11.96 10.76
N PRO A 63 -3.16 -12.47 10.71
CA PRO A 63 -3.67 -13.20 9.55
C PRO A 63 -3.55 -12.36 8.27
N PRO A 64 -3.29 -12.98 7.09
CA PRO A 64 -3.21 -12.24 5.83
C PRO A 64 -4.54 -11.58 5.48
N ALA A 65 -4.48 -10.39 4.88
CA ALA A 65 -5.64 -9.75 4.29
C ALA A 65 -5.78 -10.15 2.81
N ASP A 66 -7.01 -10.11 2.28
CA ASP A 66 -7.30 -10.34 0.86
C ASP A 66 -6.95 -9.11 0.01
N LEU A 67 -7.09 -7.92 0.61
CA LEU A 67 -6.85 -6.63 -0.03
C LEU A 67 -6.04 -5.70 0.86
N TYR A 68 -4.93 -5.18 0.33
CA TYR A 68 -4.18 -4.09 0.95
C TYR A 68 -4.46 -2.79 0.21
N VAL A 69 -5.11 -1.85 0.89
CA VAL A 69 -5.30 -0.49 0.39
C VAL A 69 -4.12 0.35 0.83
N VAL A 70 -3.30 0.77 -0.12
CA VAL A 70 -2.01 1.41 0.14
C VAL A 70 -2.08 2.88 -0.23
N PHE A 71 -1.83 3.75 0.74
CA PHE A 71 -1.69 5.19 0.56
C PHE A 71 -0.21 5.56 0.54
N GLY A 72 0.22 6.19 -0.53
CA GLY A 72 1.57 6.72 -0.67
C GLY A 72 1.57 8.24 -0.78
N THR A 73 2.71 8.86 -0.54
CA THR A 73 2.91 10.29 -0.73
C THR A 73 3.17 10.60 -2.19
N GLY A 74 2.36 11.45 -2.80
CA GLY A 74 2.56 11.94 -4.16
C GLY A 74 3.55 13.11 -4.21
N HIS A 75 4.85 12.82 -4.24
CA HIS A 75 5.90 13.86 -4.19
C HIS A 75 5.86 14.83 -5.37
N ALA A 76 5.37 14.40 -6.54
CA ALA A 76 5.21 15.25 -7.71
C ALA A 76 3.98 16.17 -7.65
N GLY A 77 3.17 16.08 -6.58
CA GLY A 77 1.98 16.90 -6.39
C GLY A 77 0.85 16.54 -7.36
N PRO A 78 0.16 15.40 -7.19
CA PRO A 78 -1.01 15.09 -8.02
C PRO A 78 -2.06 16.20 -7.94
N SER A 79 -2.83 16.37 -9.02
CA SER A 79 -3.81 17.45 -9.14
C SER A 79 -5.03 17.28 -8.21
N ALA A 80 -5.31 16.06 -7.81
CA ALA A 80 -6.37 15.73 -6.86
C ALA A 80 -5.78 15.34 -5.49
N PRO A 81 -6.54 15.54 -4.39
CA PRO A 81 -6.09 15.15 -3.05
C PRO A 81 -5.70 13.67 -2.93
N VAL A 82 -6.39 12.80 -3.68
CA VAL A 82 -6.08 11.37 -3.76
C VAL A 82 -6.31 10.90 -5.19
N THR A 83 -5.34 10.13 -5.71
CA THR A 83 -5.41 9.53 -7.06
C THR A 83 -5.15 8.03 -6.98
N GLY A 84 -5.97 7.22 -7.64
CA GLY A 84 -5.86 5.77 -7.65
C GLY A 84 -5.29 5.22 -8.95
N LEU A 85 -4.55 4.12 -8.89
CA LEU A 85 -3.98 3.46 -10.07
C LEU A 85 -4.73 2.15 -10.37
N PRO A 86 -5.49 2.06 -11.48
CA PRO A 86 -6.19 0.81 -11.85
C PRO A 86 -5.32 -0.16 -12.68
N LEU A 87 -4.01 -0.14 -12.47
CA LEU A 87 -3.05 -1.00 -13.17
C LEU A 87 -2.30 -1.90 -12.20
N ASP A 88 -1.89 -3.08 -12.68
CA ASP A 88 -1.05 -3.99 -11.91
C ASP A 88 0.36 -3.42 -11.74
N TRP A 89 1.04 -3.83 -10.68
CA TRP A 89 2.40 -3.41 -10.34
C TRP A 89 3.40 -4.45 -10.77
N GLN A 90 4.41 -4.01 -11.53
CA GLN A 90 5.54 -4.87 -11.91
C GLN A 90 6.73 -4.58 -11.00
N THR A 91 7.18 -5.59 -10.27
CA THR A 91 8.38 -5.54 -9.42
C THR A 91 9.40 -6.60 -9.85
N PRO A 92 10.63 -6.59 -9.35
CA PRO A 92 11.56 -7.70 -9.58
C PRO A 92 11.07 -9.04 -9.03
N LEU A 93 10.18 -9.04 -8.03
CA LEU A 93 9.60 -10.27 -7.46
C LEU A 93 8.39 -10.79 -8.25
N GLY A 94 7.94 -10.07 -9.28
CA GLY A 94 6.79 -10.44 -10.11
C GLY A 94 5.70 -9.40 -10.13
N VAL A 95 4.47 -9.81 -10.47
CA VAL A 95 3.31 -8.93 -10.62
C VAL A 95 2.48 -8.94 -9.34
N VAL A 96 2.20 -7.74 -8.82
CA VAL A 96 1.16 -7.53 -7.79
C VAL A 96 -0.12 -7.10 -8.49
N ARG A 97 -1.19 -7.84 -8.26
CA ARG A 97 -2.48 -7.59 -8.90
C ARG A 97 -3.24 -6.45 -8.20
N THR A 98 -3.75 -5.53 -8.99
CA THR A 98 -4.62 -4.47 -8.49
C THR A 98 -6.07 -4.93 -8.46
N ASP A 99 -6.74 -4.64 -7.34
CA ASP A 99 -8.19 -4.74 -7.24
C ASP A 99 -8.84 -3.56 -7.99
N ARG A 100 -9.10 -3.77 -9.27
CA ARG A 100 -9.65 -2.74 -10.15
C ARG A 100 -11.07 -2.35 -9.78
N ASP A 101 -11.85 -3.28 -9.25
CA ASP A 101 -13.22 -3.03 -8.84
C ASP A 101 -13.25 -2.12 -7.63
N PHE A 102 -12.34 -2.35 -6.67
CA PHE A 102 -12.18 -1.45 -5.52
C PHE A 102 -11.77 -0.04 -5.95
N VAL A 103 -10.76 0.08 -6.83
CA VAL A 103 -10.32 1.37 -7.35
C VAL A 103 -11.46 2.07 -8.09
N ALA A 104 -12.21 1.35 -8.93
CA ALA A 104 -13.36 1.90 -9.67
C ALA A 104 -14.48 2.36 -8.73
N ALA A 105 -14.78 1.60 -7.68
CA ALA A 105 -15.78 1.98 -6.68
C ALA A 105 -15.41 3.28 -5.94
N VAL A 106 -14.12 3.45 -5.59
CA VAL A 106 -13.63 4.71 -5.00
C VAL A 106 -13.75 5.85 -6.02
N HIS A 107 -13.28 5.65 -7.26
CA HIS A 107 -13.35 6.66 -8.32
C HIS A 107 -14.77 7.12 -8.64
N ALA A 108 -15.77 6.23 -8.53
CA ALA A 108 -17.16 6.58 -8.73
C ALA A 108 -17.64 7.68 -7.75
N SER A 109 -17.02 7.77 -6.58
CA SER A 109 -17.38 8.74 -5.54
C SER A 109 -16.52 10.00 -5.52
N ILE A 110 -15.25 9.89 -5.94
CA ILE A 110 -14.27 11.01 -5.83
C ILE A 110 -13.79 11.52 -7.19
N GLY A 111 -14.18 10.88 -8.28
CA GLY A 111 -13.69 11.14 -9.63
C GLY A 111 -12.52 10.22 -10.02
N ALA A 112 -12.39 9.96 -11.32
CA ALA A 112 -11.30 9.16 -11.87
C ALA A 112 -9.99 9.95 -11.88
N THR A 113 -8.87 9.22 -11.73
CA THR A 113 -7.53 9.78 -11.86
C THR A 113 -7.31 10.32 -13.27
N SER A 114 -6.79 11.53 -13.40
CA SER A 114 -6.46 12.13 -14.68
C SER A 114 -5.29 11.38 -15.36
N ALA A 115 -5.17 11.49 -16.69
CA ALA A 115 -4.05 10.90 -17.41
C ALA A 115 -2.69 11.46 -16.95
N ALA A 116 -2.63 12.75 -16.58
CA ALA A 116 -1.44 13.37 -16.02
C ALA A 116 -1.08 12.78 -14.66
N ASP A 117 -2.06 12.59 -13.78
CA ASP A 117 -1.84 12.00 -12.47
C ASP A 117 -1.44 10.52 -12.53
N LEU A 118 -1.90 9.76 -13.54
CA LEU A 118 -1.43 8.39 -13.78
C LEU A 118 0.08 8.31 -14.04
N LEU A 119 0.66 9.34 -14.67
CA LEU A 119 2.11 9.41 -14.89
C LEU A 119 2.89 9.60 -13.57
N HIS A 120 2.31 10.29 -12.59
CA HIS A 120 2.92 10.44 -11.27
C HIS A 120 3.11 9.08 -10.58
N HIS A 121 2.14 8.17 -10.70
CA HIS A 121 2.26 6.80 -10.15
C HIS A 121 3.44 6.02 -10.73
N ARG A 122 3.84 6.30 -11.98
CA ARG A 122 4.97 5.60 -12.62
C ARG A 122 6.32 5.97 -12.01
N LEU A 123 6.47 7.18 -11.51
CA LEU A 123 7.70 7.74 -10.99
C LEU A 123 7.77 7.72 -9.45
N GLU A 124 6.67 7.34 -8.80
CA GLU A 124 6.53 7.40 -7.36
C GLU A 124 7.00 6.11 -6.69
N HIS A 125 7.83 6.26 -5.66
CA HIS A 125 8.42 5.15 -4.92
C HIS A 125 7.68 4.80 -3.62
N SER A 126 6.87 5.72 -3.07
CA SER A 126 6.17 5.52 -1.80
C SER A 126 5.24 4.30 -1.82
N LEU A 127 4.55 4.06 -2.95
CA LEU A 127 3.74 2.86 -3.16
C LEU A 127 4.60 1.64 -3.52
N GLU A 128 5.63 1.83 -4.36
CA GLU A 128 6.47 0.74 -4.87
C GLU A 128 7.15 -0.04 -3.74
N PHE A 129 7.69 0.64 -2.73
CA PHE A 129 8.31 -0.02 -1.57
C PHE A 129 7.32 -0.90 -0.81
N GLN A 130 6.08 -0.45 -0.65
CA GLN A 130 5.05 -1.25 0.01
C GLN A 130 4.71 -2.51 -0.82
N MET A 131 4.68 -2.41 -2.16
CA MET A 131 4.44 -3.57 -3.03
C MET A 131 5.52 -4.64 -2.89
N LEU A 132 6.80 -4.24 -2.85
CA LEU A 132 7.94 -5.13 -2.63
C LEU A 132 7.84 -5.84 -1.28
N LEU A 133 7.56 -5.08 -0.24
CA LEU A 133 7.49 -5.60 1.13
C LEU A 133 6.30 -6.55 1.31
N LEU A 134 5.14 -6.24 0.71
CA LEU A 134 3.98 -7.12 0.72
C LEU A 134 4.25 -8.43 0.00
N GLN A 135 4.87 -8.39 -1.21
CA GLN A 135 5.23 -9.61 -1.93
C GLN A 135 6.17 -10.49 -1.11
N HIS A 136 7.26 -9.90 -0.59
CA HIS A 136 8.23 -10.62 0.21
C HIS A 136 7.60 -11.19 1.49
N LEU A 137 6.74 -10.45 2.16
CA LEU A 137 6.02 -10.91 3.35
C LEU A 137 5.11 -12.12 3.03
N HIS A 138 4.39 -12.08 1.91
CA HIS A 138 3.55 -13.21 1.49
C HIS A 138 4.38 -14.43 1.07
N GLU A 139 5.53 -14.23 0.40
CA GLU A 139 6.50 -15.31 0.13
C GLU A 139 6.99 -15.95 1.45
N ARG A 140 7.34 -15.16 2.45
CA ARG A 140 7.79 -15.64 3.76
C ARG A 140 6.75 -16.42 4.54
N ARG A 141 5.47 -16.09 4.38
CA ARG A 141 4.38 -16.84 5.03
C ARG A 141 4.27 -18.27 4.49
N GLY A 142 4.75 -18.52 3.29
CA GLY A 142 4.64 -19.84 2.65
C GLY A 142 3.20 -20.29 2.42
N THR A 143 2.24 -19.38 2.52
CA THR A 143 0.82 -19.67 2.29
C THR A 143 0.45 -19.27 0.86
N ASN A 144 -0.37 -20.10 0.20
CA ASN A 144 -0.97 -19.77 -1.10
C ASN A 144 -2.16 -18.79 -0.94
N HIS A 145 -2.14 -17.91 0.07
CA HIS A 145 -3.19 -16.91 0.21
C HIS A 145 -2.99 -15.82 -0.83
N PRO A 146 -3.84 -15.75 -1.87
CA PRO A 146 -3.73 -14.71 -2.88
C PRO A 146 -4.13 -13.37 -2.25
N PHE A 147 -3.43 -12.31 -2.63
CA PHE A 147 -3.80 -10.97 -2.23
C PHE A 147 -3.83 -10.03 -3.42
N GLN A 148 -4.58 -8.96 -3.28
CA GLN A 148 -4.62 -7.85 -4.21
C GLN A 148 -4.25 -6.55 -3.49
N VAL A 149 -3.96 -5.52 -4.27
CA VAL A 149 -3.68 -4.18 -3.76
C VAL A 149 -4.59 -3.16 -4.41
N ALA A 150 -4.79 -2.03 -3.73
CA ALA A 150 -5.36 -0.82 -4.32
C ALA A 150 -4.47 0.35 -3.91
N GLY A 151 -3.65 0.84 -4.84
CA GLY A 151 -2.67 1.89 -4.58
C GLY A 151 -3.23 3.28 -4.86
N PHE A 152 -3.09 4.18 -3.90
CA PHE A 152 -3.52 5.57 -3.99
C PHE A 152 -2.40 6.51 -3.58
N LEU A 153 -2.12 7.52 -4.41
CA LEU A 153 -1.22 8.62 -4.05
C LEU A 153 -2.01 9.75 -3.41
N CYS A 154 -1.50 10.24 -2.30
CA CYS A 154 -2.01 11.40 -1.60
C CYS A 154 -1.20 12.63 -2.01
N GLY A 155 -1.88 13.63 -2.53
CA GLY A 155 -1.33 14.96 -2.82
C GLY A 155 -1.47 15.90 -1.64
N ALA A 156 -1.45 17.21 -1.93
CA ALA A 156 -1.76 18.21 -0.92
C ALA A 156 -3.21 18.04 -0.42
N LEU A 157 -3.36 17.99 0.88
CA LEU A 157 -4.66 17.88 1.51
C LEU A 157 -5.15 19.29 1.89
N PRO A 158 -6.01 19.92 1.06
CA PRO A 158 -6.48 21.27 1.35
C PRO A 158 -7.32 21.25 2.63
N SER A 159 -7.04 22.17 3.54
CA SER A 159 -7.81 22.38 4.76
C SER A 159 -7.92 23.86 5.04
N GLU A 160 -9.13 24.39 4.96
CA GLU A 160 -9.40 25.79 5.26
C GLU A 160 -9.35 26.09 6.76
N HIS A 161 -9.60 25.07 7.60
CA HIS A 161 -9.75 25.20 9.03
C HIS A 161 -8.69 24.44 9.85
N GLY A 162 -7.61 23.98 9.22
CA GLY A 162 -6.54 23.23 9.88
C GLY A 162 -6.90 21.78 10.30
N ASN A 163 -8.14 21.36 10.07
CA ASN A 163 -8.60 19.99 10.33
C ASN A 163 -9.17 19.35 9.06
N PRO A 164 -8.37 18.58 8.30
CA PRO A 164 -8.83 17.93 7.08
C PRO A 164 -10.06 17.03 7.28
N LEU A 165 -10.21 16.43 8.46
CA LEU A 165 -11.34 15.55 8.75
C LEU A 165 -12.69 16.30 8.82
N ALA A 166 -12.68 17.61 9.04
CA ALA A 166 -13.88 18.45 9.00
C ALA A 166 -14.28 18.86 7.59
N GLU A 167 -13.39 18.71 6.61
CA GLU A 167 -13.63 19.13 5.23
C GLU A 167 -14.58 18.19 4.48
N PRO A 168 -15.58 18.72 3.75
CA PRO A 168 -16.55 17.90 3.02
C PRO A 168 -15.90 16.92 2.01
N TRP A 169 -14.81 17.31 1.37
CA TRP A 169 -14.10 16.42 0.45
C TRP A 169 -13.48 15.22 1.18
N CYS A 170 -12.93 15.43 2.38
CA CYS A 170 -12.35 14.36 3.18
C CYS A 170 -13.42 13.40 3.68
N GLN A 171 -14.58 13.90 4.11
CA GLN A 171 -15.72 13.09 4.50
C GLN A 171 -16.23 12.22 3.33
N ARG A 172 -16.33 12.78 2.11
CA ARG A 172 -16.68 12.01 0.90
C ARG A 172 -15.63 10.93 0.60
N LEU A 173 -14.35 11.26 0.71
CA LEU A 173 -13.24 10.31 0.51
C LEU A 173 -13.34 9.14 1.50
N LEU A 174 -13.47 9.42 2.79
CA LEU A 174 -13.61 8.40 3.82
C LEU A 174 -14.85 7.52 3.60
N ALA A 175 -15.98 8.12 3.20
CA ALA A 175 -17.20 7.40 2.86
C ALA A 175 -16.98 6.48 1.64
N ALA A 176 -16.28 6.95 0.60
CA ALA A 176 -15.97 6.17 -0.59
C ALA A 176 -15.15 4.91 -0.26
N PHE A 177 -14.06 5.06 0.50
CA PHE A 177 -13.22 3.94 0.93
C PHE A 177 -14.00 2.95 1.81
N ARG A 178 -14.80 3.45 2.73
CA ARG A 178 -15.63 2.62 3.61
C ARG A 178 -16.66 1.81 2.82
N SER A 179 -17.37 2.45 1.88
CA SER A 179 -18.35 1.79 1.01
C SER A 179 -17.68 0.76 0.10
N ALA A 180 -16.55 1.08 -0.52
CA ALA A 180 -15.80 0.15 -1.36
C ALA A 180 -15.32 -1.08 -0.55
N ALA A 181 -14.83 -0.87 0.67
CA ALA A 181 -14.40 -1.97 1.54
C ALA A 181 -15.57 -2.89 1.93
N GLN A 182 -16.72 -2.31 2.26
CA GLN A 182 -17.93 -3.09 2.57
C GLN A 182 -18.44 -3.89 1.36
N ALA A 183 -18.41 -3.30 0.17
CA ALA A 183 -18.88 -3.95 -1.06
C ALA A 183 -17.92 -5.06 -1.55
N SER A 184 -16.64 -5.00 -1.20
CA SER A 184 -15.62 -5.94 -1.69
C SER A 184 -15.77 -7.36 -1.13
N ASN A 185 -16.43 -7.54 0.00
CA ASN A 185 -16.49 -8.79 0.77
C ASN A 185 -15.11 -9.39 1.09
N LYS A 186 -14.08 -8.55 1.17
CA LYS A 186 -12.69 -8.91 1.44
C LYS A 186 -12.25 -8.48 2.83
N THR A 187 -11.31 -9.21 3.39
CA THR A 187 -10.56 -8.71 4.53
C THR A 187 -9.62 -7.61 4.06
N VAL A 188 -9.86 -6.38 4.49
CA VAL A 188 -9.10 -5.20 4.05
C VAL A 188 -8.14 -4.74 5.15
N CYS A 189 -6.89 -4.52 4.75
CA CYS A 189 -5.87 -3.86 5.58
C CYS A 189 -5.39 -2.57 4.90
N TYR A 190 -5.39 -1.48 5.64
CA TYR A 190 -4.95 -0.16 5.15
C TYR A 190 -3.49 0.08 5.51
N LEU A 191 -2.66 0.44 4.52
CA LEU A 191 -1.27 0.83 4.72
C LEU A 191 -1.09 2.30 4.32
N ALA A 192 -0.42 3.07 5.16
CA ALA A 192 0.05 4.41 4.81
C ALA A 192 1.57 4.43 4.85
N GLY A 193 2.19 4.96 3.77
CA GLY A 193 3.64 5.03 3.61
C GLY A 193 4.10 6.26 2.86
#